data_b8d045ade2243f358957b2fda817225d
#
_entry.id   b8d045ade2243f358957b2fda817225d
#
_cell.length_a   1.000
_cell.length_b   1.000
_cell.length_c   1.000
_cell.angle_alpha   90.00
_cell.angle_beta   90.00
_cell.angle_gamma   90.00
#
_symmetry.space_group_name_H-M   'P 1'
#
loop_
_entity.id
_entity.type
_entity.pdbx_description
1 polymer ?
#
loop_
_entity_poly.entity_id
_entity_poly.type
_entity_poly.pdbx_seq_one_letter_code
_entity_poly.pdbx_strand_id
1 'polypeptide(L)'
;MNLKNVKFYFIGLLALVVFACRPDDVPELPAPQTEWISRTNGFQQNYTLDQMVVLSRHNIRSPLVSKNSVLTRLTNSDYQWFQWEGQPSHLTAKGERLEAKMGTFFKEWLQKKDFISRYSPGSGSFRFYANAKQRCQTTARSFADALLPGQNAEVEMKVAFDTMDPVFNPQITKLSDSFVTKAQGEIAERFGDINTPIASSFALLERVIDITNSPAYPDTTSFSQFPSKVSFKMNAEPSMSGGLKMACTVSDALSLQYYEESDDDKASFGHNLSFDDWVKISSVKEWYGDVLFTAPSVSVNVAHPLLQEILSEMQNEKRIFTLLCGHDSNVGSVLAALEAEEVDLPASIEKRTPIGCKLVFETFTGKDGSKYADILLVYATASQLRSEASLSYSNPPAGVRIPLKGLKANADGLYSLSDVYERLSRAIDAYDTL
;
A
#
# COMPACT_ATOMS: atom_id res chain seq x y z
N MET A 1 -34.09 -37.69 81.67
CA MET A 1 -35.01 -37.50 80.54
C MET A 1 -34.20 -37.18 79.29
N ASN A 2 -34.22 -38.07 78.35
CA ASN A 2 -33.32 -38.18 77.20
C ASN A 2 -33.48 -37.00 76.20
N LEU A 3 -32.39 -36.46 75.74
CA LEU A 3 -32.32 -35.65 74.52
C LEU A 3 -31.38 -36.34 73.55
N LYS A 4 -31.99 -36.77 72.44
CA LYS A 4 -31.41 -37.54 71.38
C LYS A 4 -30.51 -36.69 70.45
N ASN A 5 -29.42 -37.32 70.05
CA ASN A 5 -28.48 -36.91 69.02
C ASN A 5 -29.16 -36.53 67.67
N VAL A 6 -28.84 -35.35 67.15
CA VAL A 6 -29.07 -35.02 65.73
C VAL A 6 -27.69 -34.82 65.08
N LYS A 7 -27.37 -35.76 64.16
CA LYS A 7 -26.19 -35.63 63.31
C LYS A 7 -26.54 -34.74 62.14
N PHE A 8 -25.83 -33.59 62.01
CA PHE A 8 -25.84 -32.79 60.79
C PHE A 8 -24.85 -33.40 59.78
N TYR A 9 -25.32 -33.80 58.64
CA TYR A 9 -24.50 -34.11 57.47
C TYR A 9 -24.26 -32.78 56.71
N PHE A 10 -23.00 -32.33 56.68
CA PHE A 10 -22.56 -31.30 55.75
C PHE A 10 -22.37 -31.95 54.38
N ILE A 11 -23.26 -31.65 53.44
CA ILE A 11 -23.04 -31.93 52.02
C ILE A 11 -22.24 -30.77 51.48
N GLY A 12 -20.93 -31.00 51.29
CA GLY A 12 -20.04 -30.03 50.61
C GLY A 12 -20.41 -29.98 49.13
N LEU A 13 -21.04 -28.90 48.72
CA LEU A 13 -21.22 -28.58 47.30
C LEU A 13 -19.89 -28.09 46.75
N LEU A 14 -19.18 -28.95 46.07
CA LEU A 14 -17.98 -28.60 45.32
C LEU A 14 -18.42 -27.82 44.05
N ALA A 15 -18.44 -26.50 44.10
CA ALA A 15 -18.65 -25.66 42.94
C ALA A 15 -17.41 -25.80 42.06
N LEU A 16 -17.51 -26.57 40.97
CA LEU A 16 -16.56 -26.51 39.87
C LEU A 16 -16.69 -25.14 39.21
N VAL A 17 -15.76 -24.23 39.51
CA VAL A 17 -15.59 -22.99 38.73
C VAL A 17 -14.90 -23.41 37.44
N VAL A 18 -15.67 -23.67 36.41
CA VAL A 18 -15.17 -23.78 35.05
C VAL A 18 -14.79 -22.34 34.64
N PHE A 19 -13.51 -22.02 34.69
CA PHE A 19 -13.00 -20.86 33.96
C PHE A 19 -13.22 -21.16 32.47
N ALA A 20 -14.35 -20.73 31.93
CA ALA A 20 -14.46 -20.52 30.50
C ALA A 20 -13.53 -19.39 30.15
N CYS A 21 -12.37 -19.72 29.57
CA CYS A 21 -11.62 -18.73 28.78
C CYS A 21 -12.61 -18.19 27.74
N ARG A 22 -13.04 -16.95 27.91
CA ARG A 22 -13.70 -16.21 26.85
C ARG A 22 -12.65 -15.97 25.76
N PRO A 23 -12.97 -16.22 24.48
CA PRO A 23 -12.10 -15.85 23.38
C PRO A 23 -12.25 -14.37 23.01
N ASP A 24 -12.21 -13.47 23.99
CA ASP A 24 -12.61 -12.07 23.81
C ASP A 24 -11.48 -11.07 24.06
N ASP A 25 -10.22 -11.48 23.95
CA ASP A 25 -9.07 -10.56 23.97
C ASP A 25 -8.34 -10.54 22.61
N VAL A 26 -9.08 -10.55 21.51
CA VAL A 26 -8.54 -10.00 20.26
C VAL A 26 -8.64 -8.49 20.41
N PRO A 27 -7.53 -7.73 20.42
CA PRO A 27 -7.60 -6.28 20.44
C PRO A 27 -8.49 -5.85 19.27
N GLU A 28 -9.60 -5.19 19.59
CA GLU A 28 -10.45 -4.58 18.56
C GLU A 28 -9.55 -3.63 17.76
N LEU A 29 -9.28 -3.98 16.50
CA LEU A 29 -8.52 -3.09 15.62
C LEU A 29 -9.27 -1.75 15.58
N PRO A 30 -8.59 -0.61 15.71
CA PRO A 30 -9.24 0.68 15.72
C PRO A 30 -10.14 0.82 14.49
N ALA A 31 -11.38 1.26 14.73
CA ALA A 31 -12.34 1.49 13.66
C ALA A 31 -11.73 2.41 12.59
N PRO A 32 -12.02 2.19 11.30
CA PRO A 32 -11.52 3.05 10.24
C PRO A 32 -11.88 4.50 10.54
N GLN A 33 -10.89 5.40 10.48
CA GLN A 33 -11.16 6.83 10.64
C GLN A 33 -11.99 7.29 9.44
N THR A 34 -13.21 7.78 9.67
CA THR A 34 -14.16 8.17 8.64
C THR A 34 -14.18 9.68 8.36
N GLU A 35 -13.41 10.44 9.12
CA GLU A 35 -13.38 11.92 9.03
C GLU A 35 -12.97 12.42 7.63
N TRP A 36 -12.09 11.69 6.95
CA TRP A 36 -11.66 12.03 5.59
C TRP A 36 -12.79 11.98 4.55
N ILE A 37 -13.82 11.17 4.77
CA ILE A 37 -15.00 11.03 3.91
C ILE A 37 -16.07 12.08 4.28
N SER A 38 -16.35 12.21 5.58
CA SER A 38 -17.45 13.06 6.07
C SER A 38 -17.14 14.54 5.91
N ARG A 39 -15.85 14.90 5.96
CA ARG A 39 -15.37 16.28 5.93
C ARG A 39 -16.07 17.20 6.96
N THR A 40 -15.73 18.45 7.01
CA THR A 40 -16.39 19.42 7.91
C THR A 40 -17.84 19.68 7.50
N ASN A 41 -18.68 20.00 8.49
CA ASN A 41 -20.06 20.44 8.23
C ASN A 41 -20.07 21.64 7.26
N GLY A 42 -20.85 21.52 6.19
CA GLY A 42 -20.92 22.58 5.17
C GLY A 42 -19.88 22.49 4.04
N PHE A 43 -18.95 21.53 4.07
CA PHE A 43 -17.93 21.38 3.02
C PHE A 43 -18.55 21.30 1.63
N GLN A 44 -19.55 20.44 1.43
CA GLN A 44 -20.24 20.27 0.13
C GLN A 44 -21.05 21.51 -0.29
N GLN A 45 -21.38 22.38 0.66
CA GLN A 45 -22.02 23.65 0.34
C GLN A 45 -21.02 24.69 -0.18
N ASN A 46 -19.75 24.57 0.22
CA ASN A 46 -18.69 25.53 -0.11
C ASN A 46 -17.83 25.12 -1.31
N TYR A 47 -17.74 23.82 -1.59
CA TYR A 47 -16.84 23.27 -2.60
C TYR A 47 -17.56 22.26 -3.50
N THR A 48 -17.35 22.41 -4.80
CA THR A 48 -17.80 21.45 -5.81
C THR A 48 -16.59 20.66 -6.30
N LEU A 49 -16.67 19.33 -6.30
CA LEU A 49 -15.63 18.46 -6.86
C LEU A 49 -15.63 18.61 -8.40
N ASP A 50 -14.48 18.99 -8.96
CA ASP A 50 -14.30 19.15 -10.40
C ASP A 50 -13.71 17.90 -11.05
N GLN A 51 -12.67 17.34 -10.43
CA GLN A 51 -11.89 16.24 -10.99
C GLN A 51 -11.26 15.38 -9.89
N MET A 52 -11.02 14.11 -10.22
CA MET A 52 -10.28 13.17 -9.38
C MET A 52 -9.26 12.42 -10.23
N VAL A 53 -7.97 12.51 -9.86
CA VAL A 53 -6.87 11.71 -10.43
C VAL A 53 -6.37 10.76 -9.36
N VAL A 54 -6.33 9.47 -9.68
CA VAL A 54 -6.00 8.40 -8.73
C VAL A 54 -4.79 7.63 -9.21
N LEU A 55 -3.71 7.62 -8.43
CA LEU A 55 -2.59 6.69 -8.61
C LEU A 55 -2.79 5.47 -7.70
N SER A 56 -3.01 4.33 -8.31
CA SER A 56 -3.30 3.05 -7.65
C SER A 56 -2.08 2.15 -7.60
N ARG A 57 -1.76 1.57 -6.43
CA ARG A 57 -0.98 0.36 -6.35
C ARG A 57 -1.87 -0.83 -6.70
N HIS A 58 -1.35 -1.84 -7.45
CA HIS A 58 -2.07 -3.09 -7.68
C HIS A 58 -2.45 -3.78 -6.35
N ASN A 59 -3.49 -4.63 -6.38
CA ASN A 59 -3.96 -5.37 -5.21
C ASN A 59 -3.13 -6.65 -4.96
N ILE A 60 -3.60 -7.57 -4.09
CA ILE A 60 -2.89 -8.77 -3.66
C ILE A 60 -2.51 -9.63 -4.87
N ARG A 61 -1.24 -10.00 -4.92
CA ARG A 61 -0.64 -10.86 -5.93
C ARG A 61 0.02 -12.08 -5.30
N SER A 62 0.27 -13.10 -6.08
CA SER A 62 1.17 -14.18 -5.65
C SER A 62 2.62 -13.65 -5.52
N PRO A 63 3.46 -14.26 -4.66
CA PRO A 63 4.87 -13.94 -4.58
C PRO A 63 5.59 -14.13 -5.92
N LEU A 64 6.77 -13.52 -6.04
CA LEU A 64 7.68 -13.72 -7.18
C LEU A 64 8.32 -15.12 -7.11
N VAL A 65 7.52 -16.16 -7.23
CA VAL A 65 7.96 -17.56 -7.18
C VAL A 65 8.16 -18.14 -8.58
N SER A 66 9.26 -18.82 -8.78
CA SER A 66 9.52 -19.70 -9.93
C SER A 66 9.90 -21.10 -9.42
N LYS A 67 10.06 -22.08 -10.30
CA LYS A 67 10.53 -23.44 -9.92
C LYS A 67 11.83 -23.42 -9.12
N ASN A 68 12.68 -22.40 -9.35
CA ASN A 68 13.95 -22.19 -8.63
C ASN A 68 13.90 -21.00 -7.69
N SER A 69 12.69 -20.57 -7.28
CA SER A 69 12.55 -19.40 -6.44
C SER A 69 13.11 -19.62 -5.05
N VAL A 70 13.57 -18.53 -4.45
CA VAL A 70 14.04 -18.51 -3.07
C VAL A 70 12.95 -18.97 -2.10
N LEU A 71 11.67 -18.62 -2.38
CA LEU A 71 10.54 -18.88 -1.49
C LEU A 71 10.43 -20.37 -1.07
N THR A 72 10.52 -21.30 -2.02
CA THR A 72 10.43 -22.75 -1.72
C THR A 72 11.63 -23.31 -0.98
N ARG A 73 12.66 -22.49 -0.80
CA ARG A 73 13.92 -22.85 -0.16
C ARG A 73 14.24 -21.96 1.05
N LEU A 74 13.29 -21.11 1.46
CA LEU A 74 13.52 -20.21 2.60
C LEU A 74 13.72 -20.94 3.92
N THR A 75 13.13 -22.12 4.05
CA THR A 75 13.29 -22.96 5.24
C THR A 75 13.23 -24.44 4.86
N ASN A 76 13.89 -25.31 5.66
CA ASN A 76 13.70 -26.76 5.66
C ASN A 76 12.68 -27.23 6.70
N SER A 77 12.18 -26.34 7.54
CA SER A 77 11.11 -26.66 8.48
C SER A 77 9.83 -27.01 7.71
N ASP A 78 9.01 -27.88 8.31
CA ASP A 78 7.75 -28.34 7.69
C ASP A 78 6.67 -27.24 7.72
N TYR A 79 7.00 -26.08 7.13
CA TYR A 79 6.13 -24.94 7.01
C TYR A 79 5.35 -24.99 5.71
N GLN A 80 4.03 -24.81 5.82
CA GLN A 80 3.13 -24.84 4.68
C GLN A 80 2.79 -23.42 4.23
N TRP A 81 3.43 -22.99 3.13
CA TRP A 81 3.07 -21.73 2.47
C TRP A 81 1.67 -21.81 1.88
N PHE A 82 0.98 -20.68 1.87
CA PHE A 82 -0.30 -20.55 1.17
C PHE A 82 -0.15 -21.05 -0.28
N GLN A 83 -1.15 -21.77 -0.77
CA GLN A 83 -1.13 -22.31 -2.13
C GLN A 83 -1.73 -21.29 -3.10
N TRP A 84 -0.87 -20.41 -3.60
CA TRP A 84 -1.29 -19.44 -4.61
C TRP A 84 -1.62 -20.11 -5.93
N GLU A 85 -2.80 -19.78 -6.47
CA GLU A 85 -3.20 -20.17 -7.81
C GLU A 85 -2.63 -19.23 -8.87
N GLY A 86 -2.49 -19.72 -10.10
CA GLY A 86 -2.04 -18.91 -11.25
C GLY A 86 -0.52 -18.79 -11.39
N GLN A 87 -0.10 -17.79 -12.16
CA GLN A 87 1.32 -17.54 -12.43
C GLN A 87 1.96 -16.69 -11.32
N PRO A 88 3.28 -16.83 -11.09
CA PRO A 88 4.01 -15.95 -10.18
C PRO A 88 3.78 -14.46 -10.49
N SER A 89 3.66 -13.64 -9.47
CA SER A 89 3.43 -12.19 -9.54
C SER A 89 2.10 -11.74 -10.14
N HIS A 90 1.22 -12.65 -10.51
CA HIS A 90 -0.12 -12.31 -10.99
C HIS A 90 -1.05 -11.95 -9.82
N LEU A 91 -1.99 -11.06 -10.10
CA LEU A 91 -3.07 -10.72 -9.15
C LEU A 91 -3.80 -12.00 -8.78
N THR A 92 -4.09 -12.17 -7.48
CA THR A 92 -4.87 -13.33 -7.03
C THR A 92 -6.37 -13.10 -7.23
N ALA A 93 -7.16 -14.18 -7.22
CA ALA A 93 -8.61 -14.08 -7.27
C ALA A 93 -9.17 -13.27 -6.09
N LYS A 94 -8.56 -13.35 -4.90
CA LYS A 94 -8.89 -12.51 -3.75
C LYS A 94 -8.57 -11.05 -4.02
N GLY A 95 -7.38 -10.75 -4.55
CA GLY A 95 -6.99 -9.39 -4.93
C GLY A 95 -7.96 -8.77 -5.95
N GLU A 96 -8.44 -9.55 -6.92
CA GLU A 96 -9.43 -9.12 -7.90
C GLU A 96 -10.78 -8.76 -7.23
N ARG A 97 -11.30 -9.62 -6.33
CA ARG A 97 -12.54 -9.35 -5.60
C ARG A 97 -12.42 -8.13 -4.68
N LEU A 98 -11.29 -7.96 -4.00
CA LEU A 98 -11.03 -6.80 -3.15
C LEU A 98 -11.00 -5.51 -3.96
N GLU A 99 -10.42 -5.55 -5.14
CA GLU A 99 -10.37 -4.37 -6.01
C GLU A 99 -11.76 -3.99 -6.56
N ALA A 100 -12.59 -4.98 -6.89
CA ALA A 100 -13.99 -4.74 -7.24
C ALA A 100 -14.77 -4.09 -6.08
N LYS A 101 -14.50 -4.47 -4.82
CA LYS A 101 -15.09 -3.83 -3.63
C LYS A 101 -14.62 -2.38 -3.49
N MET A 102 -13.35 -2.10 -3.75
CA MET A 102 -12.82 -0.73 -3.76
C MET A 102 -13.49 0.11 -4.87
N GLY A 103 -13.65 -0.44 -6.07
CA GLY A 103 -14.38 0.22 -7.16
C GLY A 103 -15.84 0.50 -6.81
N THR A 104 -16.51 -0.43 -6.11
CA THR A 104 -17.88 -0.24 -5.60
C THR A 104 -17.96 0.91 -4.59
N PHE A 105 -17.00 0.97 -3.65
CA PHE A 105 -16.91 2.09 -2.71
C PHE A 105 -16.72 3.43 -3.43
N PHE A 106 -15.80 3.51 -4.39
CA PHE A 106 -15.57 4.72 -5.17
C PHE A 106 -16.83 5.14 -5.96
N LYS A 107 -17.57 4.16 -6.49
CA LYS A 107 -18.87 4.45 -7.14
C LYS A 107 -19.84 5.12 -6.17
N GLU A 108 -20.03 4.58 -4.96
CA GLU A 108 -20.91 5.19 -3.95
C GLU A 108 -20.40 6.59 -3.54
N TRP A 109 -19.11 6.75 -3.35
CA TRP A 109 -18.48 8.02 -2.99
C TRP A 109 -18.73 9.08 -4.06
N LEU A 110 -18.52 8.75 -5.33
CA LEU A 110 -18.71 9.65 -6.47
C LEU A 110 -20.19 9.89 -6.78
N GLN A 111 -21.08 8.92 -6.54
CA GLN A 111 -22.52 9.11 -6.66
C GLN A 111 -23.05 10.15 -5.68
N LYS A 112 -22.59 10.15 -4.43
CA LYS A 112 -22.96 11.15 -3.43
C LYS A 112 -22.49 12.57 -3.77
N LYS A 113 -21.53 12.70 -4.68
CA LYS A 113 -21.00 13.97 -5.19
C LYS A 113 -21.59 14.34 -6.58
N ASP A 114 -22.60 13.62 -7.04
CA ASP A 114 -23.20 13.75 -8.38
C ASP A 114 -22.18 13.67 -9.53
N PHE A 115 -21.13 12.86 -9.32
CA PHE A 115 -19.98 12.78 -10.22
C PHE A 115 -20.12 11.69 -11.27
N ILE A 116 -20.68 10.52 -10.89
CA ILE A 116 -20.91 9.40 -11.81
C ILE A 116 -21.94 9.75 -12.90
N SER A 117 -22.95 10.58 -12.59
CA SER A 117 -23.93 11.05 -13.56
C SER A 117 -23.31 11.83 -14.74
N ARG A 118 -22.10 12.35 -14.56
CA ARG A 118 -21.33 13.08 -15.58
C ARG A 118 -20.55 12.14 -16.53
N TYR A 119 -20.53 10.81 -16.24
CA TYR A 119 -19.93 9.86 -17.16
C TYR A 119 -20.72 9.73 -18.44
N SER A 120 -20.03 9.76 -19.59
CA SER A 120 -20.59 9.47 -20.89
C SER A 120 -19.62 8.58 -21.67
N PRO A 121 -20.05 7.41 -22.13
CA PRO A 121 -19.20 6.52 -22.92
C PRO A 121 -18.58 7.23 -24.12
N GLY A 122 -17.29 7.05 -24.32
CA GLY A 122 -16.55 7.61 -25.45
C GLY A 122 -16.28 9.12 -25.38
N SER A 123 -16.75 9.83 -24.32
CA SER A 123 -16.49 11.28 -24.16
C SER A 123 -15.05 11.59 -23.78
N GLY A 124 -14.29 10.59 -23.30
CA GLY A 124 -12.97 10.77 -22.71
C GLY A 124 -12.98 11.42 -21.32
N SER A 125 -14.17 11.58 -20.69
CA SER A 125 -14.28 12.17 -19.34
C SER A 125 -13.74 11.27 -18.24
N PHE A 126 -13.76 9.95 -18.45
CA PHE A 126 -13.14 8.95 -17.57
C PHE A 126 -12.04 8.23 -18.33
N ARG A 127 -10.94 7.97 -17.64
CA ARG A 127 -9.78 7.25 -18.16
C ARG A 127 -9.26 6.24 -17.16
N PHE A 128 -8.97 5.05 -17.64
CA PHE A 128 -8.29 4.00 -16.87
C PHE A 128 -7.04 3.61 -17.65
N TYR A 129 -5.88 3.83 -17.06
CA TYR A 129 -4.60 3.53 -17.66
C TYR A 129 -3.74 2.75 -16.67
N ALA A 130 -3.24 1.60 -17.06
CA ALA A 130 -2.48 0.73 -16.19
C ALA A 130 -1.17 0.27 -16.83
N ASN A 131 -0.16 0.07 -15.99
CA ASN A 131 1.03 -0.68 -16.40
C ASN A 131 0.58 -1.99 -17.06
N ALA A 132 1.26 -2.41 -18.13
CA ALA A 132 0.90 -3.61 -18.90
C ALA A 132 1.13 -4.93 -18.15
N LYS A 133 1.66 -4.91 -16.91
CA LYS A 133 1.75 -6.09 -16.05
C LYS A 133 0.36 -6.62 -15.70
N GLN A 134 0.19 -7.96 -15.79
CA GLN A 134 -1.09 -8.63 -15.54
C GLN A 134 -1.77 -8.10 -14.27
N ARG A 135 -1.06 -8.04 -13.13
CA ARG A 135 -1.61 -7.57 -11.85
C ARG A 135 -2.15 -6.15 -11.90
N CYS A 136 -1.51 -5.24 -12.66
CA CYS A 136 -1.98 -3.86 -12.79
C CYS A 136 -3.18 -3.77 -13.73
N GLN A 137 -3.15 -4.47 -14.87
CA GLN A 137 -4.26 -4.52 -15.82
C GLN A 137 -5.51 -5.12 -15.18
N THR A 138 -5.37 -6.23 -14.44
CA THR A 138 -6.52 -6.87 -13.76
C THR A 138 -7.03 -6.02 -12.61
N THR A 139 -6.15 -5.39 -11.82
CA THR A 139 -6.57 -4.42 -10.77
C THR A 139 -7.39 -3.28 -11.38
N ALA A 140 -6.89 -2.63 -12.43
CA ALA A 140 -7.60 -1.51 -13.06
C ALA A 140 -8.92 -1.96 -13.70
N ARG A 141 -8.97 -3.14 -14.29
CA ARG A 141 -10.19 -3.72 -14.87
C ARG A 141 -11.26 -3.97 -13.81
N SER A 142 -10.91 -4.68 -12.74
CA SER A 142 -11.85 -5.00 -11.65
C SER A 142 -12.39 -3.73 -10.98
N PHE A 143 -11.53 -2.71 -10.82
CA PHE A 143 -11.96 -1.42 -10.31
C PHE A 143 -12.93 -0.71 -11.28
N ALA A 144 -12.58 -0.62 -12.56
CA ALA A 144 -13.38 0.08 -13.58
C ALA A 144 -14.76 -0.56 -13.78
N ASP A 145 -14.81 -1.89 -13.84
CA ASP A 145 -16.07 -2.65 -14.01
C ASP A 145 -17.00 -2.46 -12.81
N ALA A 146 -16.45 -2.36 -11.59
CA ALA A 146 -17.23 -2.11 -10.38
C ALA A 146 -17.63 -0.62 -10.23
N LEU A 147 -16.79 0.31 -10.66
CA LEU A 147 -17.09 1.74 -10.68
C LEU A 147 -18.20 2.07 -11.69
N LEU A 148 -18.14 1.48 -12.87
CA LEU A 148 -19.01 1.73 -14.03
C LEU A 148 -19.68 0.44 -14.52
N PRO A 149 -20.55 -0.19 -13.70
CA PRO A 149 -21.10 -1.50 -14.03
C PRO A 149 -21.87 -1.50 -15.35
N GLY A 150 -21.55 -2.45 -16.22
CA GLY A 150 -22.20 -2.61 -17.51
C GLY A 150 -21.77 -1.63 -18.61
N GLN A 151 -20.78 -0.75 -18.34
CA GLN A 151 -20.29 0.22 -19.31
C GLN A 151 -19.10 -0.27 -20.14
N ASN A 152 -18.50 -1.42 -19.78
CA ASN A 152 -17.32 -1.97 -20.46
C ASN A 152 -16.19 -0.95 -20.64
N ALA A 153 -15.86 -0.22 -19.58
CA ALA A 153 -14.83 0.81 -19.64
C ALA A 153 -13.49 0.22 -20.09
N GLU A 154 -12.85 0.85 -21.07
CA GLU A 154 -11.56 0.43 -21.57
C GLU A 154 -10.45 0.73 -20.55
N VAL A 155 -9.53 -0.21 -20.35
CA VAL A 155 -8.28 0.00 -19.62
C VAL A 155 -7.14 0.08 -20.63
N GLU A 156 -6.56 1.27 -20.75
CA GLU A 156 -5.45 1.52 -21.68
C GLU A 156 -4.23 0.70 -21.30
N MET A 157 -3.58 0.14 -22.32
CA MET A 157 -2.31 -0.55 -22.27
C MET A 157 -1.44 -0.07 -23.43
N LYS A 158 -0.36 0.65 -23.15
CA LYS A 158 0.45 1.30 -24.20
C LYS A 158 1.61 0.46 -24.72
N VAL A 159 1.93 -0.64 -24.06
CA VAL A 159 3.01 -1.56 -24.42
C VAL A 159 2.51 -3.00 -24.40
N ALA A 160 3.34 -3.96 -24.84
CA ALA A 160 2.96 -5.37 -24.88
C ALA A 160 2.55 -5.89 -23.49
N PHE A 161 1.53 -6.74 -23.47
CA PHE A 161 1.01 -7.35 -22.22
C PHE A 161 2.13 -8.03 -21.43
N ASP A 162 2.05 -7.90 -20.14
CA ASP A 162 3.00 -8.39 -19.13
C ASP A 162 4.42 -7.82 -19.23
N THR A 163 4.61 -6.71 -19.95
CA THR A 163 5.85 -5.93 -19.95
C THR A 163 5.72 -4.69 -19.04
N MET A 164 6.82 -3.97 -18.81
CA MET A 164 6.80 -2.72 -18.04
C MET A 164 6.57 -1.53 -18.96
N ASP A 165 5.52 -0.79 -18.71
CA ASP A 165 5.25 0.48 -19.37
C ASP A 165 6.20 1.57 -18.82
N PRO A 166 6.87 2.36 -19.70
CA PRO A 166 7.83 3.39 -19.26
C PRO A 166 7.27 4.42 -18.27
N VAL A 167 5.97 4.70 -18.31
CA VAL A 167 5.33 5.64 -17.36
C VAL A 167 5.34 5.09 -15.92
N PHE A 168 5.21 3.78 -15.76
CA PHE A 168 5.16 3.10 -14.48
C PHE A 168 6.45 2.37 -14.11
N ASN A 169 7.46 2.37 -14.98
CA ASN A 169 8.71 1.70 -14.74
C ASN A 169 9.68 2.63 -14.00
N PRO A 170 10.01 2.37 -12.71
CA PRO A 170 10.82 3.28 -11.91
C PRO A 170 12.31 3.15 -12.24
N GLN A 171 12.69 3.44 -13.48
CA GLN A 171 14.05 3.33 -13.98
C GLN A 171 14.86 4.62 -13.78
N ILE A 172 16.16 4.46 -13.59
CA ILE A 172 17.11 5.56 -13.68
C ILE A 172 17.33 5.89 -15.16
N THR A 173 16.82 7.04 -15.59
CA THR A 173 16.88 7.53 -16.99
C THR A 173 17.89 8.64 -17.19
N LYS A 174 18.40 9.25 -16.10
CA LYS A 174 19.59 10.11 -16.07
C LYS A 174 20.61 9.54 -15.11
N LEU A 175 21.80 9.25 -15.60
CA LEU A 175 22.89 8.68 -14.81
C LEU A 175 24.21 9.39 -15.17
N SER A 176 24.79 10.05 -14.19
CA SER A 176 26.13 10.68 -14.24
C SER A 176 26.86 10.36 -12.93
N ASP A 177 28.17 10.55 -12.89
CA ASP A 177 28.94 10.36 -11.66
C ASP A 177 28.49 11.35 -10.55
N SER A 178 28.09 12.57 -10.94
CA SER A 178 27.50 13.55 -10.01
C SER A 178 26.17 13.09 -9.45
N PHE A 179 25.28 12.53 -10.28
CA PHE A 179 24.03 11.93 -9.81
C PHE A 179 24.29 10.80 -8.82
N VAL A 180 25.16 9.86 -9.17
CA VAL A 180 25.48 8.71 -8.29
C VAL A 180 26.02 9.19 -6.94
N THR A 181 26.96 10.13 -6.94
CA THR A 181 27.55 10.69 -5.71
C THR A 181 26.48 11.38 -4.86
N LYS A 182 25.63 12.20 -5.47
CA LYS A 182 24.54 12.92 -4.80
C LYS A 182 23.52 11.94 -4.22
N ALA A 183 23.02 10.99 -5.02
CA ALA A 183 22.02 10.01 -4.59
C ALA A 183 22.55 9.11 -3.46
N GLN A 184 23.80 8.67 -3.51
CA GLN A 184 24.43 7.92 -2.42
C GLN A 184 24.57 8.74 -1.15
N GLY A 185 24.92 10.03 -1.26
CA GLY A 185 24.96 10.96 -0.14
C GLY A 185 23.60 11.16 0.51
N GLU A 186 22.54 11.39 -0.27
CA GLU A 186 21.16 11.52 0.21
C GLU A 186 20.67 10.23 0.91
N ILE A 187 21.03 9.06 0.37
CA ILE A 187 20.71 7.77 0.99
C ILE A 187 21.45 7.62 2.31
N ALA A 188 22.73 7.93 2.37
CA ALA A 188 23.53 7.85 3.59
C ALA A 188 23.05 8.82 4.67
N GLU A 189 22.68 10.04 4.29
CA GLU A 189 22.11 11.04 5.21
C GLU A 189 20.77 10.59 5.81
N ARG A 190 19.86 10.05 4.97
CA ARG A 190 18.51 9.69 5.40
C ARG A 190 18.44 8.35 6.12
N PHE A 191 19.20 7.35 5.69
CA PHE A 191 19.07 5.96 6.15
C PHE A 191 20.29 5.49 6.95
N GLY A 192 21.40 6.20 6.93
CA GLY A 192 22.63 5.84 7.66
C GLY A 192 23.14 4.45 7.31
N ASP A 193 23.39 3.62 8.32
CA ASP A 193 23.57 2.17 8.15
C ASP A 193 22.19 1.52 7.89
N ILE A 194 21.99 1.07 6.64
CA ILE A 194 20.70 0.58 6.14
C ILE A 194 20.13 -0.58 6.97
N ASN A 195 20.97 -1.44 7.54
CA ASN A 195 20.54 -2.63 8.28
C ASN A 195 20.20 -2.35 9.74
N THR A 196 20.91 -1.42 10.40
CA THR A 196 20.78 -1.17 11.83
C THR A 196 19.37 -0.74 12.26
N PRO A 197 18.68 0.19 11.57
CA PRO A 197 17.35 0.65 11.98
C PRO A 197 16.29 -0.46 12.02
N ILE A 198 16.47 -1.52 11.22
CA ILE A 198 15.50 -2.61 11.11
C ILE A 198 16.01 -3.96 11.62
N ALA A 199 17.09 -3.97 12.39
CA ALA A 199 17.68 -5.20 12.92
C ALA A 199 16.68 -6.04 13.75
N SER A 200 15.78 -5.40 14.49
CA SER A 200 14.73 -6.10 15.24
C SER A 200 13.70 -6.79 14.33
N SER A 201 13.40 -6.18 13.18
CA SER A 201 12.52 -6.78 12.16
C SER A 201 13.23 -7.94 11.46
N PHE A 202 14.54 -7.84 11.21
CA PHE A 202 15.34 -8.97 10.72
C PHE A 202 15.28 -10.15 11.67
N ALA A 203 15.55 -9.94 12.97
CA ALA A 203 15.50 -11.00 13.97
C ALA A 203 14.13 -11.68 14.04
N LEU A 204 13.05 -10.94 13.85
CA LEU A 204 11.70 -11.51 13.79
C LEU A 204 11.51 -12.37 12.54
N LEU A 205 11.89 -11.90 11.36
CA LEU A 205 11.82 -12.66 10.12
C LEU A 205 12.65 -13.94 10.21
N GLU A 206 13.88 -13.84 10.70
CA GLU A 206 14.83 -14.95 10.88
C GLU A 206 14.23 -16.05 11.75
N ARG A 207 13.56 -15.67 12.83
CA ARG A 207 12.86 -16.60 13.72
C ARG A 207 11.66 -17.25 13.02
N VAL A 208 10.83 -16.47 12.33
CA VAL A 208 9.59 -16.97 11.71
C VAL A 208 9.88 -17.97 10.61
N ILE A 209 10.94 -17.78 9.82
CA ILE A 209 11.30 -18.69 8.71
C ILE A 209 12.31 -19.74 9.12
N ASP A 210 12.80 -19.77 10.38
CA ASP A 210 13.89 -20.65 10.80
C ASP A 210 15.12 -20.55 9.88
N ILE A 211 15.71 -19.34 9.83
CA ILE A 211 16.78 -18.99 8.87
C ILE A 211 17.97 -19.94 8.93
N THR A 212 18.27 -20.53 10.11
CA THR A 212 19.41 -21.43 10.30
C THR A 212 19.28 -22.72 9.51
N ASN A 213 18.06 -23.09 9.13
CA ASN A 213 17.76 -24.24 8.29
C ASN A 213 17.41 -23.86 6.83
N SER A 214 17.73 -22.65 6.40
CA SER A 214 17.38 -22.15 5.06
C SER A 214 18.31 -22.69 3.97
N PRO A 215 17.83 -23.53 3.04
CA PRO A 215 18.63 -23.95 1.89
C PRO A 215 18.92 -22.81 0.90
N ALA A 216 18.12 -21.73 0.94
CA ALA A 216 18.34 -20.55 0.11
C ALA A 216 19.51 -19.69 0.60
N TYR A 217 19.75 -19.73 1.91
CA TYR A 217 20.75 -18.93 2.59
C TYR A 217 21.63 -19.79 3.50
N PRO A 218 22.39 -20.75 2.93
CA PRO A 218 23.24 -21.64 3.72
C PRO A 218 24.25 -20.81 4.52
N ASP A 219 24.58 -21.27 5.73
CA ASP A 219 25.50 -20.62 6.66
C ASP A 219 25.09 -19.21 7.13
N THR A 220 23.85 -18.80 6.86
CA THR A 220 23.30 -17.52 7.34
C THR A 220 22.62 -17.74 8.68
N THR A 221 23.03 -16.97 9.68
CA THR A 221 22.39 -16.91 11.01
C THR A 221 21.65 -15.59 11.22
N SER A 222 22.00 -14.57 10.47
CA SER A 222 21.31 -13.27 10.47
C SER A 222 21.49 -12.54 9.15
N PHE A 223 20.44 -11.84 8.68
CA PHE A 223 20.52 -10.92 7.53
C PHE A 223 21.47 -9.75 7.79
N SER A 224 21.66 -9.36 9.06
CA SER A 224 22.59 -8.30 9.46
C SER A 224 24.06 -8.61 9.17
N GLN A 225 24.42 -9.88 8.92
CA GLN A 225 25.78 -10.28 8.52
C GLN A 225 26.19 -9.68 7.15
N PHE A 226 25.23 -9.29 6.32
CA PHE A 226 25.47 -8.84 4.96
C PHE A 226 25.15 -7.34 4.82
N PRO A 227 26.17 -6.45 4.78
CA PRO A 227 25.94 -5.03 4.57
C PRO A 227 25.15 -4.76 3.30
N SER A 228 24.09 -3.95 3.41
CA SER A 228 23.27 -3.58 2.27
C SER A 228 23.89 -2.43 1.49
N LYS A 229 23.93 -2.54 0.15
CA LYS A 229 24.51 -1.55 -0.75
C LYS A 229 23.60 -1.27 -1.92
N VAL A 230 23.29 0.01 -2.16
CA VAL A 230 22.51 0.47 -3.31
C VAL A 230 23.42 0.68 -4.51
N SER A 231 22.93 0.37 -5.70
CA SER A 231 23.59 0.61 -6.97
C SER A 231 22.61 1.09 -8.03
N PHE A 232 23.12 1.93 -8.94
CA PHE A 232 22.36 2.52 -10.03
C PHE A 232 22.93 2.09 -11.37
N LYS A 233 22.04 1.86 -12.34
CA LYS A 233 22.39 1.54 -13.70
C LYS A 233 21.41 2.25 -14.64
N MET A 234 21.93 2.79 -15.74
CA MET A 234 21.12 3.44 -16.77
C MET A 234 20.05 2.49 -17.31
N ASN A 235 18.83 2.97 -17.44
CA ASN A 235 17.66 2.22 -17.95
C ASN A 235 17.33 0.96 -17.12
N ALA A 236 17.61 1.00 -15.81
CA ALA A 236 17.26 -0.06 -14.89
C ALA A 236 16.72 0.55 -13.59
N GLU A 237 15.90 -0.21 -12.88
CA GLU A 237 15.47 0.15 -11.53
C GLU A 237 16.70 0.24 -10.59
N PRO A 238 16.70 1.16 -9.60
CA PRO A 238 17.66 1.10 -8.51
C PRO A 238 17.72 -0.31 -7.93
N SER A 239 18.89 -0.79 -7.62
CA SER A 239 19.06 -2.15 -7.12
C SER A 239 19.86 -2.19 -5.82
N MET A 240 19.68 -3.25 -5.06
CA MET A 240 20.37 -3.46 -3.79
C MET A 240 20.96 -4.85 -3.71
N SER A 241 22.09 -4.97 -3.03
CA SER A 241 22.66 -6.23 -2.56
C SER A 241 22.69 -6.26 -1.03
N GLY A 242 22.90 -7.43 -0.44
CA GLY A 242 23.06 -7.56 1.02
C GLY A 242 21.79 -7.99 1.76
N GLY A 243 21.83 -7.85 3.08
CA GLY A 243 20.85 -8.43 3.99
C GLY A 243 19.43 -7.92 3.80
N LEU A 244 19.27 -6.61 3.54
CA LEU A 244 17.93 -6.04 3.33
C LEU A 244 17.25 -6.61 2.08
N LYS A 245 17.99 -6.87 1.00
CA LYS A 245 17.41 -7.53 -0.19
C LYS A 245 16.95 -8.95 0.12
N MET A 246 17.74 -9.71 0.87
CA MET A 246 17.39 -11.07 1.28
C MET A 246 16.13 -11.05 2.16
N ALA A 247 16.14 -10.22 3.19
CA ALA A 247 15.03 -10.05 4.12
C ALA A 247 13.75 -9.53 3.44
N CYS A 248 13.87 -8.63 2.45
CA CYS A 248 12.73 -8.12 1.66
C CYS A 248 11.98 -9.25 0.94
N THR A 249 12.69 -10.25 0.41
CA THR A 249 12.05 -11.42 -0.25
C THR A 249 11.17 -12.19 0.74
N VAL A 250 11.65 -12.38 1.97
CA VAL A 250 10.91 -13.05 3.05
C VAL A 250 9.72 -12.20 3.51
N SER A 251 9.95 -10.93 3.76
CA SER A 251 8.94 -9.97 4.17
C SER A 251 7.77 -9.88 3.18
N ASP A 252 8.08 -9.78 1.88
CA ASP A 252 7.06 -9.76 0.81
C ASP A 252 6.21 -11.04 0.83
N ALA A 253 6.85 -12.20 0.90
CA ALA A 253 6.15 -13.48 0.91
C ALA A 253 5.25 -13.64 2.14
N LEU A 254 5.74 -13.32 3.34
CA LEU A 254 4.96 -13.40 4.59
C LEU A 254 3.80 -12.40 4.62
N SER A 255 4.01 -11.17 4.16
CA SER A 255 2.94 -10.18 4.08
C SER A 255 1.83 -10.60 3.12
N LEU A 256 2.18 -11.19 1.98
CA LEU A 256 1.21 -11.73 1.03
C LEU A 256 0.47 -12.94 1.60
N GLN A 257 1.17 -13.83 2.33
CA GLN A 257 0.56 -14.95 3.03
C GLN A 257 -0.43 -14.46 4.09
N TYR A 258 -0.06 -13.46 4.90
CA TYR A 258 -0.93 -12.87 5.92
C TYR A 258 -2.25 -12.35 5.31
N TYR A 259 -2.19 -11.72 4.14
CA TYR A 259 -3.39 -11.21 3.49
C TYR A 259 -4.24 -12.31 2.84
N GLU A 260 -3.64 -13.39 2.35
CA GLU A 260 -4.39 -14.49 1.72
C GLU A 260 -4.94 -15.47 2.73
N GLU A 261 -4.14 -15.84 3.74
CA GLU A 261 -4.54 -16.83 4.74
C GLU A 261 -5.34 -16.16 5.87
N SER A 262 -6.56 -16.62 6.07
CA SER A 262 -7.44 -16.10 7.13
C SER A 262 -7.16 -16.68 8.51
N ASP A 263 -6.54 -17.88 8.55
CA ASP A 263 -6.12 -18.57 9.76
C ASP A 263 -4.77 -18.01 10.23
N ASP A 264 -4.73 -17.39 11.42
CA ASP A 264 -3.55 -16.73 11.95
C ASP A 264 -2.40 -17.71 12.24
N ASP A 265 -2.71 -18.92 12.71
CA ASP A 265 -1.72 -19.95 12.96
C ASP A 265 -1.05 -20.42 11.66
N LYS A 266 -1.82 -20.59 10.60
CA LYS A 266 -1.29 -20.93 9.27
C LYS A 266 -0.50 -19.78 8.66
N ALA A 267 -1.03 -18.56 8.77
CA ALA A 267 -0.33 -17.38 8.25
C ALA A 267 1.05 -17.21 8.89
N SER A 268 1.17 -17.52 10.19
CA SER A 268 2.37 -17.35 11.00
C SER A 268 3.21 -18.64 11.19
N PHE A 269 2.86 -19.75 10.54
CA PHE A 269 3.49 -21.05 10.78
C PHE A 269 3.47 -21.47 12.26
N GLY A 270 2.41 -21.12 13.01
CA GLY A 270 2.26 -21.42 14.43
C GLY A 270 3.05 -20.51 15.38
N HIS A 271 3.64 -19.41 14.91
CA HIS A 271 4.42 -18.49 15.75
C HIS A 271 3.59 -17.52 16.60
N ASN A 272 2.26 -17.54 16.50
CA ASN A 272 1.35 -16.66 17.26
C ASN A 272 1.77 -15.17 17.20
N LEU A 273 1.84 -14.63 16.00
CA LEU A 273 2.30 -13.25 15.76
C LEU A 273 1.20 -12.24 16.08
N SER A 274 1.57 -11.20 16.82
CA SER A 274 0.71 -10.04 17.05
C SER A 274 0.57 -9.15 15.80
N PHE A 275 -0.40 -8.23 15.80
CA PHE A 275 -0.51 -7.23 14.73
C PHE A 275 0.77 -6.38 14.58
N ASP A 276 1.39 -6.02 15.70
CA ASP A 276 2.66 -5.27 15.69
C ASP A 276 3.83 -6.09 15.12
N ASP A 277 3.82 -7.40 15.30
CA ASP A 277 4.80 -8.28 14.65
C ASP A 277 4.60 -8.29 13.13
N TRP A 278 3.36 -8.33 12.65
CA TRP A 278 3.07 -8.20 11.23
C TRP A 278 3.47 -6.84 10.66
N VAL A 279 3.31 -5.76 11.41
CA VAL A 279 3.84 -4.42 11.05
C VAL A 279 5.37 -4.48 10.93
N LYS A 280 6.08 -5.09 11.87
CA LYS A 280 7.55 -5.25 11.80
C LYS A 280 7.97 -6.12 10.61
N ILE A 281 7.26 -7.21 10.31
CA ILE A 281 7.52 -8.05 9.14
C ILE A 281 7.39 -7.21 7.86
N SER A 282 6.30 -6.51 7.70
CA SER A 282 6.00 -5.70 6.53
C SER A 282 6.96 -4.52 6.37
N SER A 283 7.41 -3.92 7.49
CA SER A 283 8.32 -2.77 7.48
C SER A 283 9.65 -3.03 6.76
N VAL A 284 10.09 -4.29 6.66
CA VAL A 284 11.34 -4.65 5.96
C VAL A 284 11.22 -4.42 4.45
N LYS A 285 10.09 -4.82 3.86
CA LYS A 285 9.82 -4.58 2.44
C LYS A 285 9.65 -3.08 2.18
N GLU A 286 8.96 -2.38 3.07
CA GLU A 286 8.77 -0.93 2.94
C GLU A 286 10.09 -0.18 3.05
N TRP A 287 10.94 -0.54 4.01
CA TRP A 287 12.28 0.03 4.15
C TRP A 287 13.16 -0.21 2.91
N TYR A 288 13.06 -1.41 2.32
CA TYR A 288 13.72 -1.70 1.05
C TYR A 288 13.24 -0.76 -0.06
N GLY A 289 11.94 -0.53 -0.17
CA GLY A 289 11.36 0.41 -1.13
C GLY A 289 11.78 1.87 -0.85
N ASP A 290 11.75 2.30 0.41
CA ASP A 290 12.16 3.64 0.81
C ASP A 290 13.63 3.92 0.45
N VAL A 291 14.53 3.00 0.78
CA VAL A 291 15.97 3.14 0.45
C VAL A 291 16.22 3.22 -1.05
N LEU A 292 15.46 2.46 -1.85
CA LEU A 292 15.65 2.42 -3.30
C LEU A 292 15.01 3.58 -4.07
N PHE A 293 13.86 4.11 -3.60
CA PHE A 293 13.02 4.96 -4.45
C PHE A 293 12.70 6.33 -3.87
N THR A 294 13.08 6.63 -2.61
CA THR A 294 12.59 7.85 -1.95
C THR A 294 13.65 8.89 -1.62
N ALA A 295 14.95 8.62 -1.88
CA ALA A 295 15.98 9.66 -1.83
C ALA A 295 15.63 10.76 -2.87
N PRO A 296 15.79 12.06 -2.55
CA PRO A 296 15.29 13.17 -3.38
C PRO A 296 15.67 13.08 -4.86
N SER A 297 16.95 12.91 -5.17
CA SER A 297 17.40 12.79 -6.56
C SER A 297 16.90 11.52 -7.25
N VAL A 298 16.80 10.41 -6.51
CA VAL A 298 16.31 9.14 -7.04
C VAL A 298 14.82 9.21 -7.31
N SER A 299 14.02 9.73 -6.36
CA SER A 299 12.56 9.83 -6.52
C SER A 299 12.17 10.68 -7.73
N VAL A 300 12.83 11.81 -7.92
CA VAL A 300 12.63 12.67 -9.11
C VAL A 300 12.99 11.93 -10.39
N ASN A 301 14.09 11.18 -10.42
CA ASN A 301 14.53 10.45 -11.62
C ASN A 301 13.51 9.35 -12.01
N VAL A 302 13.12 8.51 -11.04
CA VAL A 302 12.27 7.34 -11.33
C VAL A 302 10.79 7.69 -11.47
N ALA A 303 10.31 8.76 -10.84
CA ALA A 303 8.91 9.17 -10.92
C ALA A 303 8.62 10.15 -12.07
N HIS A 304 9.64 10.70 -12.73
CA HIS A 304 9.48 11.78 -13.72
C HIS A 304 8.40 11.52 -14.76
N PRO A 305 8.35 10.37 -15.48
CA PRO A 305 7.30 10.14 -16.48
C PRO A 305 5.89 10.09 -15.86
N LEU A 306 5.77 9.55 -14.66
CA LEU A 306 4.50 9.43 -13.97
C LEU A 306 4.03 10.78 -13.39
N LEU A 307 4.94 11.63 -12.91
CA LEU A 307 4.63 12.99 -12.48
C LEU A 307 4.09 13.82 -13.67
N GLN A 308 4.69 13.70 -14.84
CA GLN A 308 4.21 14.34 -16.07
C GLN A 308 2.80 13.85 -16.44
N GLU A 309 2.54 12.55 -16.34
CA GLU A 309 1.23 11.96 -16.62
C GLU A 309 0.18 12.47 -15.62
N ILE A 310 0.49 12.51 -14.31
CA ILE A 310 -0.41 13.03 -13.27
C ILE A 310 -0.73 14.51 -13.53
N LEU A 311 0.27 15.35 -13.76
CA LEU A 311 0.05 16.77 -14.03
C LEU A 311 -0.78 17.00 -15.29
N SER A 312 -0.49 16.28 -16.36
CA SER A 312 -1.23 16.33 -17.62
C SER A 312 -2.71 15.97 -17.41
N GLU A 313 -3.00 14.93 -16.62
CA GLU A 313 -4.37 14.54 -16.31
C GLU A 313 -5.08 15.59 -15.44
N MET A 314 -4.40 16.14 -14.44
CA MET A 314 -4.97 17.18 -13.57
C MET A 314 -5.24 18.50 -14.31
N GLN A 315 -4.51 18.80 -15.38
CA GLN A 315 -4.70 19.98 -16.23
C GLN A 315 -5.70 19.75 -17.37
N ASN A 316 -6.16 18.53 -17.59
CA ASN A 316 -7.10 18.22 -18.66
C ASN A 316 -8.55 18.54 -18.23
N GLU A 317 -9.06 19.71 -18.60
CA GLU A 317 -10.40 20.20 -18.24
C GLU A 317 -11.55 19.28 -18.70
N LYS A 318 -11.33 18.41 -19.70
CA LYS A 318 -12.33 17.44 -20.15
C LYS A 318 -12.36 16.19 -19.27
N ARG A 319 -11.28 15.95 -18.51
CA ARG A 319 -11.11 14.79 -17.66
C ARG A 319 -11.80 15.03 -16.31
N ILE A 320 -12.69 14.12 -15.95
CA ILE A 320 -13.38 14.14 -14.66
C ILE A 320 -12.73 13.15 -13.71
N PHE A 321 -12.42 11.96 -14.22
CA PHE A 321 -11.84 10.88 -13.44
C PHE A 321 -10.71 10.19 -14.21
N THR A 322 -9.60 9.98 -13.55
CA THR A 322 -8.48 9.17 -14.07
C THR A 322 -8.02 8.16 -13.02
N LEU A 323 -7.87 6.90 -13.41
CA LEU A 323 -7.15 5.88 -12.66
C LEU A 323 -5.84 5.55 -13.39
N LEU A 324 -4.71 5.76 -12.71
CA LEU A 324 -3.38 5.31 -13.12
C LEU A 324 -2.98 4.14 -12.23
N CYS A 325 -2.81 2.93 -12.77
CA CYS A 325 -2.54 1.75 -11.95
C CYS A 325 -1.12 1.21 -12.15
N GLY A 326 -0.32 1.27 -11.10
CA GLY A 326 1.07 0.84 -11.05
C GLY A 326 1.41 0.04 -9.79
N HIS A 327 2.53 0.38 -9.17
CA HIS A 327 3.19 -0.37 -8.11
C HIS A 327 3.38 0.47 -6.83
N ASP A 328 3.82 -0.17 -5.76
CA ASP A 328 4.25 0.50 -4.51
C ASP A 328 5.38 1.51 -4.76
N SER A 329 6.37 1.16 -5.58
CA SER A 329 7.46 2.06 -5.99
C SER A 329 6.97 3.33 -6.67
N ASN A 330 5.88 3.26 -7.44
CA ASN A 330 5.28 4.44 -8.08
C ASN A 330 4.65 5.38 -7.05
N VAL A 331 3.85 4.84 -6.12
CA VAL A 331 3.24 5.65 -5.07
C VAL A 331 4.32 6.26 -4.17
N GLY A 332 5.30 5.46 -3.72
CA GLY A 332 6.37 5.90 -2.84
C GLY A 332 7.26 6.97 -3.47
N SER A 333 7.69 6.78 -4.73
CA SER A 333 8.53 7.76 -5.43
C SER A 333 7.78 9.06 -5.75
N VAL A 334 6.50 9.00 -6.12
CA VAL A 334 5.67 10.21 -6.34
C VAL A 334 5.51 10.99 -5.03
N LEU A 335 5.17 10.33 -3.91
CA LEU A 335 5.07 10.98 -2.60
C LEU A 335 6.39 11.65 -2.20
N ALA A 336 7.53 10.96 -2.39
CA ALA A 336 8.84 11.50 -2.07
C ALA A 336 9.21 12.70 -2.96
N ALA A 337 8.97 12.62 -4.28
CA ALA A 337 9.25 13.71 -5.22
C ALA A 337 8.37 14.95 -4.95
N LEU A 338 7.15 14.75 -4.42
CA LEU A 338 6.26 15.83 -3.99
C LEU A 338 6.60 16.38 -2.60
N GLU A 339 7.63 15.85 -1.93
CA GLU A 339 7.99 16.20 -0.55
C GLU A 339 6.81 16.02 0.42
N ALA A 340 6.10 14.89 0.28
CA ALA A 340 5.02 14.54 1.18
C ALA A 340 5.57 14.25 2.59
N GLU A 341 4.84 14.70 3.61
CA GLU A 341 5.15 14.38 5.01
C GLU A 341 4.70 12.96 5.34
N GLU A 342 5.41 12.34 6.27
CA GLU A 342 5.03 11.01 6.76
C GLU A 342 3.75 11.11 7.59
N VAL A 343 2.83 10.17 7.37
CA VAL A 343 1.57 10.06 8.11
C VAL A 343 1.42 8.65 8.68
N ASP A 344 0.73 8.52 9.80
CA ASP A 344 0.35 7.20 10.29
C ASP A 344 -0.78 6.62 9.44
N LEU A 345 -0.68 5.31 9.16
CA LEU A 345 -1.69 4.55 8.43
C LEU A 345 -2.34 3.53 9.38
N PRO A 346 -3.39 3.94 10.13
CA PRO A 346 -4.02 3.08 11.13
C PRO A 346 -4.58 1.80 10.49
N ALA A 347 -4.58 0.71 11.28
CA ALA A 347 -5.12 -0.60 10.91
C ALA A 347 -4.53 -1.23 9.63
N SER A 348 -3.36 -0.77 9.18
CA SER A 348 -2.56 -1.39 8.11
C SER A 348 -1.26 -1.95 8.67
N ILE A 349 -0.84 -3.12 8.20
CA ILE A 349 0.50 -3.64 8.49
C ILE A 349 1.57 -2.94 7.66
N GLU A 350 1.21 -2.42 6.48
CA GLU A 350 2.07 -1.62 5.62
C GLU A 350 1.86 -0.14 5.95
N LYS A 351 2.92 0.56 6.36
CA LYS A 351 2.87 1.94 6.88
C LYS A 351 3.30 3.01 5.87
N ARG A 352 3.54 2.63 4.62
CA ARG A 352 3.95 3.54 3.54
C ARG A 352 3.00 3.52 2.36
N THR A 353 2.88 2.37 1.73
CA THR A 353 2.10 2.20 0.51
C THR A 353 1.28 0.92 0.59
N PRO A 354 0.21 0.85 1.42
CA PRO A 354 -0.58 -0.37 1.60
C PRO A 354 -1.01 -1.02 0.30
N ILE A 355 -1.09 -2.36 0.28
CA ILE A 355 -1.52 -3.08 -0.91
C ILE A 355 -2.90 -2.60 -1.38
N GLY A 356 -3.06 -2.36 -2.69
CA GLY A 356 -4.29 -1.82 -3.25
C GLY A 356 -4.59 -0.37 -2.89
N CYS A 357 -3.66 0.39 -2.27
CA CYS A 357 -3.90 1.80 -1.92
C CYS A 357 -4.08 2.69 -3.15
N LYS A 358 -4.74 3.80 -2.92
CA LYS A 358 -5.08 4.84 -3.91
C LYS A 358 -4.57 6.19 -3.41
N LEU A 359 -3.55 6.75 -4.05
CA LEU A 359 -3.17 8.15 -3.87
C LEU A 359 -4.11 8.99 -4.74
N VAL A 360 -4.96 9.76 -4.11
CA VAL A 360 -6.07 10.49 -4.75
C VAL A 360 -5.77 11.98 -4.74
N PHE A 361 -5.78 12.60 -5.90
CA PHE A 361 -5.74 14.04 -6.09
C PHE A 361 -7.16 14.49 -6.44
N GLU A 362 -7.84 15.18 -5.53
CA GLU A 362 -9.13 15.82 -5.77
C GLU A 362 -8.93 17.30 -6.10
N THR A 363 -9.65 17.81 -7.09
CA THR A 363 -9.69 19.26 -7.37
C THR A 363 -11.10 19.80 -7.15
N PHE A 364 -11.19 21.01 -6.64
CA PHE A 364 -12.46 21.62 -6.26
C PHE A 364 -12.55 23.06 -6.75
N THR A 365 -13.79 23.49 -7.03
CA THR A 365 -14.14 24.91 -7.16
C THR A 365 -14.86 25.35 -5.88
N GLY A 366 -14.34 26.39 -5.22
CA GLY A 366 -14.98 27.05 -4.11
C GLY A 366 -16.13 27.98 -4.58
N LYS A 367 -17.02 28.33 -3.65
CA LYS A 367 -18.10 29.32 -3.93
C LYS A 367 -17.59 30.67 -4.42
N ASP A 368 -16.39 31.03 -4.04
CA ASP A 368 -15.69 32.26 -4.46
C ASP A 368 -15.07 32.16 -5.86
N GLY A 369 -15.21 30.99 -6.52
CA GLY A 369 -14.61 30.69 -7.81
C GLY A 369 -13.13 30.26 -7.73
N SER A 370 -12.52 30.28 -6.55
CA SER A 370 -11.14 29.84 -6.37
C SER A 370 -11.02 28.33 -6.54
N LYS A 371 -9.84 27.86 -6.99
CA LYS A 371 -9.55 26.44 -7.21
C LYS A 371 -8.69 25.88 -6.10
N TYR A 372 -9.05 24.70 -5.64
CA TYR A 372 -8.43 24.01 -4.53
C TYR A 372 -8.09 22.56 -4.88
N ALA A 373 -7.19 21.98 -4.12
CA ALA A 373 -6.85 20.57 -4.20
C ALA A 373 -6.76 19.92 -2.82
N ASP A 374 -7.07 18.62 -2.76
CA ASP A 374 -6.78 17.76 -1.61
C ASP A 374 -6.02 16.53 -2.09
N ILE A 375 -5.16 15.98 -1.24
CA ILE A 375 -4.38 14.78 -1.53
C ILE A 375 -4.63 13.78 -0.41
N LEU A 376 -5.14 12.61 -0.79
CA LEU A 376 -5.55 11.55 0.13
C LEU A 376 -4.83 10.25 -0.21
N LEU A 377 -4.49 9.46 0.80
CA LEU A 377 -4.16 8.05 0.63
C LEU A 377 -5.31 7.20 1.18
N VAL A 378 -5.99 6.47 0.31
CA VAL A 378 -7.14 5.60 0.62
C VAL A 378 -6.72 4.15 0.51
N TYR A 379 -7.02 3.33 1.50
CA TYR A 379 -6.61 1.91 1.55
C TYR A 379 -7.59 1.07 2.37
N ALA A 380 -7.75 -0.21 2.01
CA ALA A 380 -8.46 -1.14 2.85
C ALA A 380 -7.60 -1.53 4.07
N THR A 381 -8.20 -1.61 5.25
CA THR A 381 -7.50 -2.06 6.46
C THR A 381 -7.08 -3.52 6.35
N ALA A 382 -6.12 -3.95 7.16
CA ALA A 382 -5.70 -5.35 7.19
C ALA A 382 -6.88 -6.31 7.46
N SER A 383 -7.78 -5.93 8.38
CA SER A 383 -9.00 -6.71 8.65
C SER A 383 -9.93 -6.76 7.45
N GLN A 384 -10.16 -5.62 6.75
CA GLN A 384 -10.98 -5.59 5.55
C GLN A 384 -10.40 -6.42 4.41
N LEU A 385 -9.07 -6.43 4.25
CA LEU A 385 -8.38 -7.26 3.26
C LEU A 385 -8.50 -8.74 3.58
N ARG A 386 -8.22 -9.14 4.82
CA ARG A 386 -8.24 -10.54 5.24
C ARG A 386 -9.63 -11.16 5.22
N SER A 387 -10.63 -10.43 5.71
CA SER A 387 -12.04 -10.90 5.75
C SER A 387 -12.78 -10.69 4.43
N GLU A 388 -12.16 -10.10 3.42
CA GLU A 388 -12.83 -9.67 2.20
C GLU A 388 -14.11 -8.85 2.49
N ALA A 389 -14.00 -7.90 3.44
CA ALA A 389 -15.15 -7.10 3.84
C ALA A 389 -15.75 -6.32 2.66
N SER A 390 -17.06 -6.17 2.65
CA SER A 390 -17.71 -5.26 1.69
C SER A 390 -17.38 -3.82 2.07
N LEU A 391 -16.85 -3.07 1.12
CA LEU A 391 -16.58 -1.64 1.27
C LEU A 391 -17.79 -0.85 0.77
N SER A 392 -18.21 0.13 1.57
CA SER A 392 -19.37 0.99 1.30
C SER A 392 -19.19 2.31 2.02
N TYR A 393 -20.09 3.24 1.81
CA TYR A 393 -20.07 4.50 2.55
C TYR A 393 -20.33 4.33 4.06
N SER A 394 -21.00 3.25 4.47
CA SER A 394 -21.22 2.89 5.89
C SER A 394 -20.09 2.04 6.49
N ASN A 395 -19.31 1.38 5.66
CA ASN A 395 -18.09 0.65 6.03
C ASN A 395 -16.95 1.04 5.07
N PRO A 396 -16.45 2.28 5.16
CA PRO A 396 -15.47 2.79 4.21
C PRO A 396 -14.10 2.15 4.41
N PRO A 397 -13.24 2.17 3.39
CA PRO A 397 -11.81 1.97 3.59
C PRO A 397 -11.25 3.05 4.52
N ALA A 398 -10.06 2.83 5.06
CA ALA A 398 -9.33 3.88 5.74
C ALA A 398 -8.81 4.92 4.73
N GLY A 399 -8.62 6.15 5.20
CA GLY A 399 -8.06 7.22 4.40
C GLY A 399 -7.40 8.27 5.27
N VAL A 400 -6.31 8.83 4.78
CA VAL A 400 -5.56 9.89 5.45
C VAL A 400 -5.24 11.00 4.45
N ARG A 401 -5.22 12.26 4.92
CA ARG A 401 -4.69 13.36 4.13
C ARG A 401 -3.18 13.30 4.10
N ILE A 402 -2.60 13.65 2.97
CA ILE A 402 -1.16 13.69 2.75
C ILE A 402 -0.70 15.14 2.80
N PRO A 403 -0.05 15.60 3.87
CA PRO A 403 0.53 16.92 3.92
C PRO A 403 1.74 17.02 2.98
N LEU A 404 1.85 18.17 2.31
CA LEU A 404 3.03 18.50 1.51
C LEU A 404 3.89 19.52 2.25
N LYS A 405 5.16 19.19 2.46
CA LYS A 405 6.10 20.01 3.21
C LYS A 405 6.15 21.46 2.69
N GLY A 406 5.91 22.41 3.57
CA GLY A 406 5.98 23.84 3.26
C GLY A 406 4.74 24.42 2.54
N LEU A 407 3.74 23.61 2.16
CA LEU A 407 2.46 24.10 1.68
C LEU A 407 1.51 24.33 2.85
N LYS A 408 0.66 25.36 2.74
CA LYS A 408 -0.34 25.67 3.76
C LYS A 408 -1.74 25.34 3.23
N ALA A 409 -2.44 24.47 3.93
CA ALA A 409 -3.85 24.23 3.68
C ALA A 409 -4.72 25.33 4.31
N ASN A 410 -5.90 25.58 3.75
CA ASN A 410 -6.92 26.44 4.34
C ASN A 410 -7.58 25.77 5.58
N ALA A 411 -8.57 26.43 6.18
CA ALA A 411 -9.26 25.92 7.37
C ALA A 411 -10.01 24.60 7.12
N ASP A 412 -10.35 24.27 5.88
CA ASP A 412 -11.02 23.04 5.49
C ASP A 412 -10.01 21.94 5.06
N GLY A 413 -8.72 22.23 5.17
CA GLY A 413 -7.63 21.31 4.86
C GLY A 413 -7.28 21.24 3.37
N LEU A 414 -7.72 22.19 2.55
CA LEU A 414 -7.46 22.23 1.11
C LEU A 414 -6.28 23.14 0.80
N TYR A 415 -5.44 22.70 -0.14
CA TYR A 415 -4.41 23.53 -0.77
C TYR A 415 -5.00 24.41 -1.87
N SER A 416 -4.34 25.52 -2.18
CA SER A 416 -4.55 26.18 -3.47
C SER A 416 -4.15 25.21 -4.60
N LEU A 417 -4.96 25.09 -5.65
CA LEU A 417 -4.63 24.23 -6.80
C LEU A 417 -3.34 24.70 -7.50
N SER A 418 -3.10 26.02 -7.54
CA SER A 418 -1.86 26.56 -8.11
C SER A 418 -0.61 26.10 -7.36
N ASP A 419 -0.66 26.01 -6.02
CA ASP A 419 0.48 25.57 -5.22
C ASP A 419 0.78 24.08 -5.46
N VAL A 420 -0.26 23.26 -5.65
CA VAL A 420 -0.10 21.84 -6.00
C VAL A 420 0.48 21.67 -7.41
N TYR A 421 0.02 22.47 -8.37
CA TYR A 421 0.59 22.48 -9.72
C TYR A 421 2.06 22.93 -9.72
N GLU A 422 2.38 23.98 -8.96
CA GLU A 422 3.77 24.45 -8.80
C GLU A 422 4.64 23.35 -8.17
N ARG A 423 4.16 22.63 -7.15
CA ARG A 423 4.87 21.51 -6.53
C ARG A 423 5.14 20.39 -7.54
N LEU A 424 4.14 19.99 -8.33
CA LEU A 424 4.30 18.98 -9.38
C LEU A 424 5.30 19.45 -10.46
N SER A 425 5.15 20.70 -10.95
CA SER A 425 6.06 21.29 -11.95
C SER A 425 7.49 21.34 -11.44
N ARG A 426 7.70 21.80 -10.20
CA ARG A 426 9.03 21.83 -9.57
C ARG A 426 9.67 20.45 -9.47
N ALA A 427 8.89 19.42 -9.13
CA ALA A 427 9.38 18.04 -9.10
C ALA A 427 9.74 17.52 -10.49
N ILE A 428 8.98 17.89 -11.52
CA ILE A 428 9.25 17.56 -12.92
C ILE A 428 10.53 18.27 -13.40
N ASP A 429 10.63 19.59 -13.17
CA ASP A 429 11.76 20.42 -13.62
C ASP A 429 13.07 20.03 -12.90
N ALA A 430 13.00 19.54 -11.66
CA ALA A 430 14.16 19.06 -10.91
C ALA A 430 14.87 17.88 -11.61
N TYR A 431 14.15 17.11 -12.43
CA TYR A 431 14.74 16.07 -13.26
C TYR A 431 15.81 16.61 -14.22
N ASP A 432 15.64 17.82 -14.75
CA ASP A 432 16.57 18.40 -15.70
C ASP A 432 17.93 18.76 -15.09
N THR A 433 17.97 18.87 -13.76
CA THR A 433 19.19 19.20 -12.99
C THR A 433 19.96 18.00 -12.45
N LEU A 434 19.53 16.75 -12.73
CA LEU A 434 20.15 15.52 -12.28
C LEU A 434 21.47 15.20 -12.99
#